data_87c1517565ca650b650d1f21684cb28b
#
_entry.id   87c1517565ca650b650d1f21684cb28b
#
_cell.length_a   1.000
_cell.length_b   1.000
_cell.length_c   1.000
_cell.angle_alpha   90.00
_cell.angle_beta   90.00
_cell.angle_gamma   90.00
#
_symmetry.space_group_name_H-M   'P 1'
#
loop_
_entity.id
_entity.type
_entity.pdbx_description
1 polymer ?
#
loop_
_entity_poly.entity_id
_entity_poly.type
_entity_poly.pdbx_seq_one_letter_code
_entity_poly.pdbx_strand_id
1 'polypeptide(L)'
;MSDADREVALVASDMVVLTLRDDELHVALIRRAAATERGKWALPGGFMRRGESAEQAAYRELREEVGIAERDVVLEQLRTYTEVERDPRPERVIGVAWTVFGARLPDLEAASDALEAVWVPVDEALGMPLAFDHQRILADGVERARSKLEYTSVATAFLDDEFTMSQLRHVYQAVLGGSLEPANFHRKVLSVDGFVEETGDSRVGRGRPAKLYRRGSAQTIYPPLTRASVREARARS
;
A
#
# COMPACT_ATOMS: atom_id res chain seq x y z
N MET A 1 7.86 -26.23 32.02
CA MET A 1 8.49 -25.13 31.25
C MET A 1 8.68 -23.99 32.22
N SER A 2 9.91 -23.68 32.59
CA SER A 2 10.26 -22.61 33.55
C SER A 2 9.99 -21.24 32.91
N ASP A 3 9.66 -20.23 33.72
CA ASP A 3 9.55 -18.82 33.23
C ASP A 3 10.88 -18.31 32.63
N ALA A 4 12.01 -18.95 33.01
CA ALA A 4 13.33 -18.66 32.46
C ALA A 4 13.51 -19.04 30.95
N ASP A 5 12.61 -19.84 30.38
CA ASP A 5 12.65 -20.27 28.97
C ASP A 5 11.81 -19.34 28.07
N ARG A 6 11.20 -18.28 28.62
CA ARG A 6 10.40 -17.34 27.86
C ARG A 6 11.21 -16.13 27.44
N GLU A 7 11.26 -15.88 26.17
CA GLU A 7 11.87 -14.66 25.61
C GLU A 7 10.86 -13.49 25.65
N VAL A 8 11.28 -12.35 26.15
CA VAL A 8 10.52 -11.09 26.09
C VAL A 8 10.95 -10.35 24.82
N ALA A 9 10.00 -9.95 24.03
CA ALA A 9 10.26 -9.22 22.79
C ALA A 9 9.53 -7.88 22.77
N LEU A 10 10.16 -6.88 22.15
CA LEU A 10 9.50 -5.65 21.72
C LEU A 10 8.71 -5.94 20.44
N VAL A 11 7.56 -5.33 20.29
CA VAL A 11 6.74 -5.48 19.09
C VAL A 11 6.66 -4.12 18.38
N ALA A 12 7.05 -4.11 17.11
CA ALA A 12 6.93 -2.96 16.23
C ALA A 12 5.80 -3.17 15.21
N SER A 13 5.18 -2.09 14.78
CA SER A 13 4.26 -2.03 13.64
C SER A 13 4.92 -1.25 12.52
N ASP A 14 5.20 -1.89 11.38
CA ASP A 14 5.85 -1.30 10.21
C ASP A 14 4.85 -1.25 9.04
N MET A 15 4.84 -0.16 8.25
CA MET A 15 3.81 0.05 7.23
C MET A 15 4.38 0.27 5.84
N VAL A 16 3.90 -0.48 4.86
CA VAL A 16 4.07 -0.19 3.43
C VAL A 16 2.88 0.64 2.97
N VAL A 17 3.01 1.96 3.03
CA VAL A 17 1.96 2.92 2.67
C VAL A 17 2.05 3.24 1.19
N LEU A 18 1.03 2.84 0.43
CA LEU A 18 0.99 2.91 -1.03
C LEU A 18 -0.11 3.86 -1.53
N THR A 19 0.25 4.71 -2.49
CA THR A 19 -0.70 5.59 -3.19
C THR A 19 -0.25 5.80 -4.64
N LEU A 20 -1.15 6.34 -5.47
CA LEU A 20 -0.80 6.76 -6.83
C LEU A 20 -0.50 8.26 -6.85
N ARG A 21 0.66 8.63 -7.40
CA ARG A 21 1.07 10.01 -7.67
C ARG A 21 1.70 10.07 -9.06
N ASP A 22 1.37 11.09 -9.83
CA ASP A 22 1.93 11.30 -11.17
C ASP A 22 1.88 10.03 -12.05
N ASP A 23 0.77 9.29 -11.93
CA ASP A 23 0.52 8.06 -12.68
C ASP A 23 1.43 6.86 -12.31
N GLU A 24 2.16 6.94 -11.21
CA GLU A 24 3.04 5.90 -10.71
C GLU A 24 2.68 5.47 -9.28
N LEU A 25 3.03 4.23 -8.93
CA LEU A 25 2.87 3.73 -7.57
C LEU A 25 4.00 4.26 -6.69
N HIS A 26 3.64 4.97 -5.62
CA HIS A 26 4.57 5.51 -4.65
C HIS A 26 4.41 4.85 -3.29
N VAL A 27 5.50 4.82 -2.53
CA VAL A 27 5.55 4.40 -1.13
C VAL A 27 6.03 5.55 -0.25
N ALA A 28 5.45 5.67 0.94
CA ALA A 28 5.95 6.60 1.96
C ALA A 28 7.22 6.05 2.60
N LEU A 29 8.27 6.86 2.63
CA LEU A 29 9.49 6.58 3.38
C LEU A 29 9.76 7.72 4.35
N ILE A 30 10.30 7.37 5.52
CA ILE A 30 10.78 8.32 6.51
C ILE A 30 12.31 8.25 6.64
N ARG A 31 12.95 9.34 7.01
CA ARG A 31 14.36 9.37 7.39
C ARG A 31 14.49 9.34 8.90
N ARG A 32 15.12 8.31 9.42
CA ARG A 32 15.17 8.04 10.86
C ARG A 32 15.93 9.08 11.67
N ALA A 33 15.32 9.58 12.76
CA ALA A 33 15.98 10.43 13.76
C ALA A 33 16.57 9.62 14.93
N ALA A 34 15.98 8.45 15.25
CA ALA A 34 16.41 7.59 16.35
C ALA A 34 17.85 7.08 16.20
N ALA A 35 18.54 6.83 17.33
CA ALA A 35 19.96 6.48 17.35
C ALA A 35 20.29 5.22 16.52
N THR A 36 19.45 4.18 16.63
CA THR A 36 19.62 2.96 15.83
C THR A 36 19.29 3.25 14.37
N GLU A 37 20.24 2.99 13.47
CA GLU A 37 20.10 3.21 12.02
C GLU A 37 19.78 4.66 11.63
N ARG A 38 20.28 5.66 12.41
CA ARG A 38 20.04 7.09 12.22
C ARG A 38 20.42 7.56 10.83
N GLY A 39 19.55 8.36 10.22
CA GLY A 39 19.74 8.95 8.90
C GLY A 39 19.47 8.02 7.73
N LYS A 40 19.21 6.72 7.97
CA LYS A 40 18.74 5.80 6.92
C LYS A 40 17.27 6.01 6.62
N TRP A 41 16.89 5.69 5.39
CA TRP A 41 15.50 5.60 4.99
C TRP A 41 14.85 4.35 5.57
N ALA A 42 13.59 4.44 5.95
CA ALA A 42 12.82 3.37 6.55
C ALA A 42 11.34 3.46 6.14
N LEU A 43 10.62 2.38 6.31
CA LEU A 43 9.17 2.41 6.31
C LEU A 43 8.67 3.15 7.56
N PRO A 44 7.54 3.87 7.50
CA PRO A 44 6.87 4.40 8.68
C PRO A 44 6.53 3.28 9.65
N GLY A 45 6.68 3.53 10.96
CA GLY A 45 6.37 2.56 11.99
C GLY A 45 7.10 2.78 13.30
N GLY A 46 6.64 2.10 14.34
CA GLY A 46 7.19 2.22 15.67
C GLY A 46 6.73 1.14 16.62
N PHE A 47 7.21 1.22 17.85
CA PHE A 47 6.88 0.22 18.86
C PHE A 47 5.47 0.38 19.41
N MET A 48 4.82 -0.75 19.66
CA MET A 48 3.58 -0.80 20.42
C MET A 48 3.77 -0.21 21.81
N ARG A 49 2.82 0.62 22.24
CA ARG A 49 2.75 1.14 23.62
C ARG A 49 1.95 0.18 24.50
N ARG A 50 2.09 0.30 25.81
CA ARG A 50 1.36 -0.54 26.76
C ARG A 50 -0.15 -0.39 26.56
N GLY A 51 -0.87 -1.50 26.37
CA GLY A 51 -2.32 -1.52 26.15
C GLY A 51 -2.77 -1.24 24.72
N GLU A 52 -1.83 -1.08 23.80
CA GLU A 52 -2.09 -0.84 22.38
C GLU A 52 -2.03 -2.15 21.60
N SER A 53 -2.92 -2.35 20.64
CA SER A 53 -2.77 -3.43 19.65
C SER A 53 -1.78 -3.02 18.55
N ALA A 54 -1.29 -3.99 17.77
CA ALA A 54 -0.41 -3.70 16.62
C ALA A 54 -1.11 -2.82 15.57
N GLU A 55 -2.41 -3.00 15.36
CA GLU A 55 -3.21 -2.17 14.46
C GLU A 55 -3.35 -0.73 14.98
N GLN A 56 -3.61 -0.56 16.28
CA GLN A 56 -3.67 0.77 16.90
C GLN A 56 -2.31 1.49 16.82
N ALA A 57 -1.20 0.74 17.03
CA ALA A 57 0.14 1.29 16.83
C ALA A 57 0.36 1.76 15.39
N ALA A 58 -0.06 0.95 14.40
CA ALA A 58 0.04 1.32 12.99
C ALA A 58 -0.70 2.64 12.69
N TYR A 59 -1.96 2.77 13.11
CA TYR A 59 -2.73 4.01 12.89
C TYR A 59 -2.16 5.21 13.63
N ARG A 60 -1.61 5.01 14.83
CA ARG A 60 -0.95 6.09 15.57
C ARG A 60 0.31 6.56 14.85
N GLU A 61 1.20 5.64 14.44
CA GLU A 61 2.43 5.97 13.72
C GLU A 61 2.13 6.60 12.35
N LEU A 62 1.10 6.11 11.65
CA LEU A 62 0.64 6.69 10.37
C LEU A 62 0.31 8.17 10.53
N ARG A 63 -0.36 8.54 11.62
CA ARG A 63 -0.69 9.93 11.93
C ARG A 63 0.52 10.72 12.45
N GLU A 64 1.32 10.11 13.35
CA GLU A 64 2.43 10.78 14.03
C GLU A 64 3.66 10.99 13.13
N GLU A 65 3.96 10.09 12.19
CA GLU A 65 5.15 10.16 11.32
C GLU A 65 4.88 10.73 9.93
N VAL A 66 3.70 10.49 9.37
CA VAL A 66 3.41 10.87 7.97
C VAL A 66 2.14 11.71 7.79
N GLY A 67 1.44 12.05 8.86
CA GLY A 67 0.29 12.96 8.84
C GLY A 67 -0.98 12.41 8.19
N ILE A 68 -1.09 11.09 8.01
CA ILE A 68 -2.22 10.44 7.34
C ILE A 68 -3.24 9.95 8.38
N ALA A 69 -4.51 10.25 8.16
CA ALA A 69 -5.59 9.83 9.05
C ALA A 69 -6.13 8.43 8.70
N GLU A 70 -6.56 7.69 9.73
CA GLU A 70 -7.15 6.34 9.59
C GLU A 70 -8.27 6.27 8.56
N ARG A 71 -9.16 7.27 8.54
CA ARG A 71 -10.31 7.33 7.62
C ARG A 71 -9.94 7.43 6.12
N ASP A 72 -8.70 7.81 5.82
CA ASP A 72 -8.24 8.07 4.45
C ASP A 72 -7.55 6.83 3.84
N VAL A 73 -7.50 5.72 4.58
CA VAL A 73 -6.74 4.53 4.19
C VAL A 73 -7.48 3.23 4.45
N VAL A 74 -7.07 2.20 3.73
CA VAL A 74 -7.39 0.79 4.02
C VAL A 74 -6.11 0.13 4.54
N LEU A 75 -6.15 -0.40 5.75
CA LEU A 75 -5.05 -1.11 6.40
C LEU A 75 -5.31 -2.62 6.35
N GLU A 76 -4.33 -3.39 5.88
CA GLU A 76 -4.38 -4.85 5.89
C GLU A 76 -3.07 -5.43 6.43
N GLN A 77 -3.16 -6.42 7.33
CA GLN A 77 -1.96 -7.08 7.83
C GLN A 77 -1.24 -7.81 6.69
N LEU A 78 0.05 -7.53 6.54
CA LEU A 78 0.91 -8.18 5.56
C LEU A 78 1.41 -9.53 6.09
N ARG A 79 2.26 -9.49 7.11
CA ARG A 79 2.75 -10.64 7.87
C ARG A 79 3.52 -10.20 9.11
N THR A 80 3.91 -11.18 9.92
CA THR A 80 4.80 -10.96 11.07
C THR A 80 6.22 -11.42 10.72
N TYR A 81 7.23 -10.59 11.07
CA TYR A 81 8.65 -10.83 10.86
C TYR A 81 9.29 -11.12 12.21
N THR A 82 9.88 -12.30 12.34
CA THR A 82 10.37 -12.83 13.62
C THR A 82 11.84 -13.26 13.58
N GLU A 83 12.55 -12.96 12.50
CA GLU A 83 13.96 -13.31 12.38
C GLU A 83 14.79 -12.63 13.49
N VAL A 84 15.73 -13.35 14.08
CA VAL A 84 16.51 -12.87 15.24
C VAL A 84 17.33 -11.64 14.89
N GLU A 85 17.90 -11.63 13.69
CA GLU A 85 18.85 -10.62 13.21
C GLU A 85 18.18 -9.46 12.45
N ARG A 86 16.82 -9.37 12.47
CA ARG A 86 16.12 -8.33 11.74
C ARG A 86 16.38 -6.91 12.25
N ASP A 87 16.73 -6.78 13.53
CA ASP A 87 17.03 -5.53 14.20
C ASP A 87 18.34 -5.69 15.01
N PRO A 88 19.30 -4.76 14.90
CA PRO A 88 20.60 -4.87 15.59
C PRO A 88 20.55 -4.56 17.09
N ARG A 89 19.38 -4.25 17.66
CA ARG A 89 19.23 -4.01 19.09
C ARG A 89 19.46 -5.29 19.89
N PRO A 90 19.91 -5.17 21.16
CA PRO A 90 20.06 -6.34 22.02
C PRO A 90 18.72 -6.99 22.39
N GLU A 91 17.63 -6.21 22.46
CA GLU A 91 16.29 -6.73 22.70
C GLU A 91 15.74 -7.38 21.45
N ARG A 92 15.07 -8.50 21.62
CA ARG A 92 14.33 -9.15 20.55
C ARG A 92 13.26 -8.22 19.99
N VAL A 93 13.21 -8.03 18.68
CA VAL A 93 12.17 -7.24 18.02
C VAL A 93 11.35 -8.11 17.07
N ILE A 94 10.04 -8.10 17.24
CA ILE A 94 9.06 -8.72 16.35
C ILE A 94 8.38 -7.59 15.58
N GLY A 95 8.39 -7.66 14.25
CA GLY A 95 7.68 -6.71 13.39
C GLY A 95 6.35 -7.25 12.91
N VAL A 96 5.27 -6.56 13.20
CA VAL A 96 3.97 -6.77 12.56
C VAL A 96 3.87 -5.77 11.41
N ALA A 97 3.97 -6.26 10.17
CA ALA A 97 3.93 -5.38 9.01
C ALA A 97 2.53 -5.30 8.39
N TRP A 98 2.23 -4.15 7.83
CA TRP A 98 0.96 -3.79 7.23
C TRP A 98 1.14 -3.26 5.82
N THR A 99 0.20 -3.55 4.93
CA THR A 99 -0.02 -2.80 3.68
C THR A 99 -1.12 -1.79 3.89
N VAL A 100 -0.86 -0.55 3.47
CA VAL A 100 -1.79 0.57 3.60
C VAL A 100 -2.05 1.13 2.21
N PHE A 101 -3.33 1.27 1.85
CA PHE A 101 -3.76 1.79 0.57
C PHE A 101 -4.58 3.05 0.78
N GLY A 102 -4.31 4.10 0.03
CA GLY A 102 -5.09 5.33 0.09
C GLY A 102 -5.13 6.07 -1.23
N ALA A 103 -6.29 6.71 -1.47
CA ALA A 103 -6.49 7.60 -2.60
C ALA A 103 -6.01 9.01 -2.26
N ARG A 104 -5.27 9.65 -3.18
CA ARG A 104 -4.87 11.07 -3.05
C ARG A 104 -4.34 11.46 -1.66
N LEU A 105 -3.50 10.60 -1.09
CA LEU A 105 -2.88 10.89 0.19
C LEU A 105 -2.09 12.22 0.10
N PRO A 106 -2.08 13.05 1.17
CA PRO A 106 -1.43 14.36 1.17
C PRO A 106 0.09 14.25 0.95
N ASP A 107 0.73 15.37 0.72
CA ASP A 107 2.17 15.47 0.85
C ASP A 107 2.56 15.17 2.29
N LEU A 108 3.67 14.43 2.47
CA LEU A 108 4.06 13.98 3.79
C LEU A 108 4.74 15.13 4.55
N GLU A 109 4.38 15.26 5.82
CA GLU A 109 5.02 16.18 6.74
C GLU A 109 5.79 15.36 7.78
N ALA A 110 7.11 15.50 7.80
CA ALA A 110 7.93 14.87 8.83
C ALA A 110 7.53 15.41 10.20
N ALA A 111 7.10 14.52 11.09
CA ALA A 111 6.73 14.86 12.45
C ALA A 111 7.45 13.95 13.46
N SER A 112 7.58 14.40 14.71
CA SER A 112 8.14 13.70 15.86
C SER A 112 9.52 13.04 15.64
N ASP A 113 9.58 11.76 15.29
CA ASP A 113 10.81 10.95 15.25
C ASP A 113 11.38 10.77 13.83
N ALA A 114 10.83 11.47 12.83
CA ALA A 114 11.34 11.50 11.46
C ALA A 114 12.09 12.81 11.17
N LEU A 115 13.27 12.72 10.55
CA LEU A 115 14.01 13.88 10.04
C LEU A 115 13.38 14.41 8.75
N GLU A 116 12.78 13.53 7.99
CA GLU A 116 12.19 13.77 6.68
C GLU A 116 11.15 12.69 6.38
N ALA A 117 10.09 13.02 5.65
CA ALA A 117 9.12 12.08 5.13
C ALA A 117 8.84 12.41 3.66
N VAL A 118 8.88 11.42 2.79
CA VAL A 118 8.77 11.61 1.34
C VAL A 118 7.98 10.49 0.66
N TRP A 119 7.32 10.84 -0.43
CA TRP A 119 6.82 9.85 -1.39
C TRP A 119 7.92 9.49 -2.38
N VAL A 120 8.21 8.21 -2.52
CA VAL A 120 9.22 7.68 -3.45
C VAL A 120 8.53 6.73 -4.43
N PRO A 121 8.80 6.81 -5.75
CA PRO A 121 8.36 5.79 -6.69
C PRO A 121 8.77 4.39 -6.23
N VAL A 122 7.85 3.43 -6.26
CA VAL A 122 8.11 2.08 -5.72
C VAL A 122 9.31 1.41 -6.39
N ASP A 123 9.47 1.58 -7.72
CA ASP A 123 10.59 0.98 -8.44
C ASP A 123 11.95 1.57 -8.01
N GLU A 124 11.99 2.85 -7.64
CA GLU A 124 13.17 3.48 -7.04
C GLU A 124 13.40 2.97 -5.61
N ALA A 125 12.35 2.97 -4.76
CA ALA A 125 12.43 2.54 -3.37
C ALA A 125 12.89 1.09 -3.21
N LEU A 126 12.51 0.20 -4.14
CA LEU A 126 12.99 -1.19 -4.19
C LEU A 126 14.49 -1.32 -4.44
N GLY A 127 15.14 -0.28 -4.98
CA GLY A 127 16.60 -0.22 -5.17
C GLY A 127 17.36 0.52 -4.04
N MET A 128 16.65 1.17 -3.10
CA MET A 128 17.25 1.95 -2.03
C MET A 128 17.70 1.06 -0.85
N PRO A 129 18.82 1.37 -0.18
CA PRO A 129 19.18 0.71 1.07
C PRO A 129 18.30 1.25 2.22
N LEU A 130 17.36 0.44 2.69
CA LEU A 130 16.50 0.78 3.83
C LEU A 130 17.11 0.25 5.16
N ALA A 131 16.67 0.84 6.27
CA ALA A 131 17.04 0.39 7.62
C ALA A 131 16.47 -1.01 7.90
N PHE A 132 17.13 -1.76 8.77
CA PHE A 132 16.67 -3.08 9.23
C PHE A 132 16.39 -4.04 8.07
N ASP A 133 15.31 -4.79 8.17
CA ASP A 133 14.75 -5.66 7.12
C ASP A 133 13.66 -4.97 6.27
N HIS A 134 13.56 -3.63 6.34
CA HIS A 134 12.50 -2.86 5.68
C HIS A 134 12.52 -3.01 4.14
N GLN A 135 13.68 -3.28 3.54
CA GLN A 135 13.77 -3.62 2.11
C GLN A 135 12.94 -4.87 1.76
N ARG A 136 13.00 -5.89 2.62
CA ARG A 136 12.23 -7.12 2.45
C ARG A 136 10.74 -6.87 2.69
N ILE A 137 10.40 -6.12 3.74
CA ILE A 137 9.01 -5.76 4.07
C ILE A 137 8.38 -4.98 2.90
N LEU A 138 9.11 -4.02 2.32
CA LEU A 138 8.66 -3.27 1.14
C LEU A 138 8.39 -4.20 -0.05
N ALA A 139 9.33 -5.09 -0.37
CA ALA A 139 9.16 -6.02 -1.48
C ALA A 139 7.94 -6.95 -1.30
N ASP A 140 7.78 -7.51 -0.09
CA ASP A 140 6.63 -8.34 0.27
C ASP A 140 5.31 -7.55 0.19
N GLY A 141 5.29 -6.27 0.63
CA GLY A 141 4.12 -5.40 0.59
C GLY A 141 3.70 -5.04 -0.83
N VAL A 142 4.66 -4.70 -1.69
CA VAL A 142 4.40 -4.42 -3.11
C VAL A 142 3.85 -5.66 -3.82
N GLU A 143 4.43 -6.83 -3.57
CA GLU A 143 3.94 -8.08 -4.13
C GLU A 143 2.54 -8.44 -3.62
N ARG A 144 2.26 -8.19 -2.34
CA ARG A 144 0.92 -8.33 -1.77
C ARG A 144 -0.09 -7.40 -2.46
N ALA A 145 0.25 -6.13 -2.69
CA ALA A 145 -0.60 -5.17 -3.38
C ALA A 145 -0.91 -5.65 -4.81
N ARG A 146 0.10 -6.08 -5.55
CA ARG A 146 -0.06 -6.65 -6.90
C ARG A 146 -0.99 -7.86 -6.90
N SER A 147 -0.77 -8.79 -5.99
CA SER A 147 -1.59 -10.00 -5.85
C SER A 147 -3.05 -9.68 -5.48
N LYS A 148 -3.25 -8.73 -4.56
CA LYS A 148 -4.59 -8.29 -4.16
C LYS A 148 -5.36 -7.64 -5.31
N LEU A 149 -4.73 -6.82 -6.13
CA LEU A 149 -5.36 -6.21 -7.29
C LEU A 149 -5.90 -7.27 -8.29
N GLU A 150 -5.20 -8.39 -8.44
CA GLU A 150 -5.64 -9.43 -9.36
C GLU A 150 -6.94 -10.11 -8.94
N TYR A 151 -7.19 -10.26 -7.63
CA TYR A 151 -8.24 -11.13 -7.09
C TYR A 151 -9.27 -10.43 -6.21
N THR A 152 -9.07 -9.15 -5.88
CA THR A 152 -9.96 -8.41 -4.97
C THR A 152 -10.31 -7.02 -5.49
N SER A 153 -11.29 -6.39 -4.86
CA SER A 153 -11.71 -5.03 -5.18
C SER A 153 -10.77 -3.93 -4.62
N VAL A 154 -9.60 -4.28 -4.07
CA VAL A 154 -8.68 -3.32 -3.43
C VAL A 154 -8.19 -2.20 -4.36
N ALA A 155 -8.21 -2.41 -5.68
CA ALA A 155 -7.89 -1.35 -6.65
C ALA A 155 -8.72 -0.07 -6.44
N THR A 156 -9.95 -0.19 -5.95
CA THR A 156 -10.80 0.97 -5.66
C THR A 156 -10.34 1.79 -4.45
N ALA A 157 -9.49 1.24 -3.57
CA ALA A 157 -8.92 1.99 -2.45
C ALA A 157 -7.89 3.06 -2.88
N PHE A 158 -7.42 3.01 -4.13
CA PHE A 158 -6.58 4.03 -4.75
C PHE A 158 -7.37 5.14 -5.45
N LEU A 159 -8.70 5.11 -5.38
CA LEU A 159 -9.60 6.02 -6.09
C LEU A 159 -10.53 6.74 -5.12
N ASP A 160 -11.10 7.85 -5.57
CA ASP A 160 -12.18 8.52 -4.86
C ASP A 160 -13.43 7.62 -4.82
N ASP A 161 -14.42 8.01 -4.03
CA ASP A 161 -15.71 7.29 -3.93
C ASP A 161 -16.37 7.11 -5.29
N GLU A 162 -16.22 8.11 -6.18
CA GLU A 162 -16.68 8.06 -7.56
C GLU A 162 -15.51 8.22 -8.54
N PHE A 163 -15.41 7.31 -9.47
CA PHE A 163 -14.31 7.24 -10.44
C PHE A 163 -14.78 6.85 -11.83
N THR A 164 -13.96 7.16 -12.83
CA THR A 164 -14.16 6.69 -14.20
C THR A 164 -13.47 5.36 -14.43
N MET A 165 -13.94 4.60 -15.43
CA MET A 165 -13.28 3.36 -15.85
C MET A 165 -11.81 3.58 -16.28
N SER A 166 -11.50 4.76 -16.82
CA SER A 166 -10.13 5.13 -17.18
C SER A 166 -9.23 5.27 -15.94
N GLN A 167 -9.74 5.87 -14.86
CA GLN A 167 -9.00 5.97 -13.59
C GLN A 167 -8.76 4.58 -12.98
N LEU A 168 -9.77 3.71 -12.95
CA LEU A 168 -9.59 2.33 -12.46
C LEU A 168 -8.57 1.56 -13.30
N ARG A 169 -8.63 1.66 -14.65
CA ARG A 169 -7.64 1.05 -15.54
C ARG A 169 -6.24 1.54 -15.25
N HIS A 170 -6.10 2.83 -14.94
CA HIS A 170 -4.83 3.46 -14.63
C HIS A 170 -4.20 2.88 -13.35
N VAL A 171 -5.00 2.66 -12.29
CA VAL A 171 -4.56 1.96 -11.07
C VAL A 171 -3.95 0.60 -11.41
N TYR A 172 -4.65 -0.21 -12.21
CA TYR A 172 -4.13 -1.51 -12.62
C TYR A 172 -2.82 -1.43 -13.39
N GLN A 173 -2.69 -0.45 -14.30
CA GLN A 173 -1.46 -0.25 -15.07
C GLN A 173 -0.29 0.17 -14.19
N ALA A 174 -0.51 1.12 -13.28
CA ALA A 174 0.53 1.62 -12.37
C ALA A 174 1.02 0.55 -11.39
N VAL A 175 0.11 -0.25 -10.82
CA VAL A 175 0.48 -1.25 -9.80
C VAL A 175 1.03 -2.53 -10.41
N LEU A 176 0.43 -3.04 -11.50
CA LEU A 176 0.84 -4.30 -12.13
C LEU A 176 1.98 -4.13 -13.14
N GLY A 177 2.21 -2.90 -13.59
CA GLY A 177 3.21 -2.55 -14.60
C GLY A 177 2.82 -2.99 -16.02
N GLY A 178 2.60 -2.04 -16.93
CA GLY A 178 2.29 -2.32 -18.33
C GLY A 178 1.07 -1.56 -18.84
N SER A 179 0.52 -1.97 -19.98
CA SER A 179 -0.64 -1.32 -20.58
C SER A 179 -1.85 -2.26 -20.69
N LEU A 180 -3.05 -1.70 -20.58
CA LEU A 180 -4.31 -2.42 -20.72
C LEU A 180 -5.12 -1.75 -21.82
N GLU A 181 -5.58 -2.53 -22.80
CA GLU A 181 -6.44 -2.04 -23.87
C GLU A 181 -7.79 -1.61 -23.26
N PRO A 182 -8.25 -0.35 -23.52
CA PRO A 182 -9.40 0.24 -22.85
C PRO A 182 -10.71 -0.56 -22.96
N ALA A 183 -11.06 -1.02 -24.17
CA ALA A 183 -12.32 -1.73 -24.38
C ALA A 183 -12.34 -3.11 -23.75
N ASN A 184 -11.21 -3.84 -23.80
CA ASN A 184 -11.07 -5.14 -23.15
C ASN A 184 -11.12 -5.01 -21.63
N PHE A 185 -10.43 -4.03 -21.06
CA PHE A 185 -10.48 -3.76 -19.63
C PHE A 185 -11.91 -3.44 -19.18
N HIS A 186 -12.57 -2.49 -19.84
CA HIS A 186 -13.94 -2.09 -19.53
C HIS A 186 -14.91 -3.29 -19.55
N ARG A 187 -14.86 -4.10 -20.61
CA ARG A 187 -15.69 -5.30 -20.73
C ARG A 187 -15.42 -6.29 -19.60
N LYS A 188 -14.15 -6.50 -19.25
CA LYS A 188 -13.74 -7.43 -18.20
C LYS A 188 -14.19 -6.95 -16.82
N VAL A 189 -14.04 -5.68 -16.49
CA VAL A 189 -14.52 -5.10 -15.23
C VAL A 189 -16.03 -5.27 -15.09
N LEU A 190 -16.80 -4.93 -16.13
CA LEU A 190 -18.26 -5.05 -16.09
C LEU A 190 -18.77 -6.49 -16.13
N SER A 191 -17.94 -7.47 -16.50
CA SER A 191 -18.32 -8.88 -16.43
C SER A 191 -18.20 -9.49 -15.03
N VAL A 192 -17.57 -8.76 -14.09
CA VAL A 192 -17.47 -9.20 -12.69
C VAL A 192 -18.63 -8.60 -11.90
N ASP A 193 -19.53 -9.48 -11.49
CA ASP A 193 -20.71 -9.07 -10.73
C ASP A 193 -20.32 -8.38 -9.40
N GLY A 194 -20.95 -7.25 -9.14
CA GLY A 194 -20.73 -6.47 -7.93
C GLY A 194 -19.34 -5.83 -7.76
N PHE A 195 -18.46 -5.84 -8.76
CA PHE A 195 -17.15 -5.20 -8.62
C PHE A 195 -17.27 -3.67 -8.63
N VAL A 196 -17.97 -3.12 -9.62
CA VAL A 196 -18.27 -1.69 -9.70
C VAL A 196 -19.76 -1.49 -9.99
N GLU A 197 -20.32 -0.37 -9.55
CA GLU A 197 -21.69 0.05 -9.81
C GLU A 197 -21.69 1.38 -10.54
N GLU A 198 -22.46 1.50 -11.63
CA GLU A 198 -22.64 2.78 -12.34
C GLU A 198 -23.50 3.71 -11.48
N THR A 199 -23.04 4.95 -11.24
CA THR A 199 -23.76 5.93 -10.40
C THR A 199 -24.94 6.60 -11.13
N GLY A 200 -24.95 6.56 -12.47
CA GLY A 200 -25.85 7.32 -13.34
C GLY A 200 -25.32 8.69 -13.72
N ASP A 201 -24.26 9.14 -13.06
CA ASP A 201 -23.61 10.43 -13.33
C ASP A 201 -22.47 10.31 -14.34
N SER A 202 -22.01 11.46 -14.83
CA SER A 202 -20.88 11.52 -15.74
C SER A 202 -20.00 12.73 -15.47
N ARG A 203 -18.68 12.56 -15.66
CA ARG A 203 -17.70 13.64 -15.58
C ARG A 203 -17.47 14.26 -16.95
N VAL A 204 -17.72 15.55 -17.06
CA VAL A 204 -17.44 16.31 -18.28
C VAL A 204 -15.96 16.69 -18.32
N GLY A 205 -15.28 16.35 -19.42
CA GLY A 205 -13.87 16.68 -19.66
C GLY A 205 -13.71 17.25 -21.09
N ARG A 206 -12.49 17.27 -21.63
CA ARG A 206 -12.20 17.74 -23.00
C ARG A 206 -12.75 16.84 -24.13
N GLY A 207 -13.42 15.74 -23.80
CA GLY A 207 -13.95 14.76 -24.75
C GLY A 207 -15.39 14.37 -24.43
N ARG A 208 -15.81 13.17 -24.90
CA ARG A 208 -17.12 12.61 -24.54
C ARG A 208 -17.22 12.45 -23.00
N PRO A 209 -18.37 12.82 -22.39
CA PRO A 209 -18.58 12.61 -20.96
C PRO A 209 -18.28 11.16 -20.55
N ALA A 210 -17.50 11.00 -19.48
CA ALA A 210 -17.13 9.70 -18.95
C ALA A 210 -18.09 9.31 -17.83
N LYS A 211 -18.71 8.13 -17.92
CA LYS A 211 -19.56 7.58 -16.87
C LYS A 211 -18.80 7.44 -15.57
N LEU A 212 -19.46 7.71 -14.45
CA LEU A 212 -18.96 7.51 -13.11
C LEU A 212 -19.43 6.17 -12.54
N TYR A 213 -18.50 5.57 -11.80
CA TYR A 213 -18.69 4.31 -11.11
C TYR A 213 -18.27 4.48 -9.65
N ARG A 214 -18.83 3.68 -8.77
CA ARG A 214 -18.38 3.50 -7.39
C ARG A 214 -18.02 2.05 -7.12
N ARG A 215 -17.33 1.78 -6.01
CA ARG A 215 -17.07 0.43 -5.54
C ARG A 215 -18.38 -0.31 -5.33
N GLY A 216 -18.48 -1.52 -5.85
CA GLY A 216 -19.60 -2.43 -5.61
C GLY A 216 -19.38 -3.27 -4.34
N SER A 217 -20.25 -4.26 -4.14
CA SER A 217 -20.27 -5.12 -2.95
C SER A 217 -19.27 -6.27 -2.98
N ALA A 218 -18.68 -6.58 -4.15
CA ALA A 218 -17.76 -7.70 -4.30
C ALA A 218 -16.45 -7.48 -3.51
N GLN A 219 -16.09 -8.45 -2.69
CA GLN A 219 -14.80 -8.51 -2.00
C GLN A 219 -13.72 -9.17 -2.87
N THR A 220 -14.12 -10.18 -3.64
CA THR A 220 -13.25 -10.91 -4.59
C THR A 220 -13.77 -10.74 -6.00
N ILE A 221 -12.85 -10.73 -6.98
CA ILE A 221 -13.19 -10.61 -8.40
C ILE A 221 -12.91 -11.93 -9.13
N TYR A 222 -13.90 -12.39 -9.88
CA TYR A 222 -13.79 -13.59 -10.70
C TYR A 222 -14.50 -13.38 -12.05
N PRO A 223 -13.85 -13.64 -13.20
CA PRO A 223 -12.45 -14.07 -13.34
C PRO A 223 -11.44 -12.97 -12.96
N PRO A 224 -10.22 -13.35 -12.49
CA PRO A 224 -9.23 -12.40 -12.02
C PRO A 224 -8.71 -11.48 -13.13
N LEU A 225 -8.26 -10.29 -12.73
CA LEU A 225 -7.60 -9.31 -13.62
C LEU A 225 -6.07 -9.47 -13.52
N THR A 226 -5.53 -10.54 -14.10
CA THR A 226 -4.14 -10.97 -13.90
C THR A 226 -3.09 -10.10 -14.59
N ARG A 227 -1.86 -10.12 -14.07
CA ARG A 227 -0.65 -9.53 -14.70
C ARG A 227 -0.39 -10.05 -16.11
N ALA A 228 -0.75 -11.29 -16.42
CA ALA A 228 -0.68 -11.84 -17.77
C ALA A 228 -1.52 -11.03 -18.75
N SER A 229 -2.72 -10.61 -18.34
CA SER A 229 -3.60 -9.75 -19.17
C SER A 229 -2.99 -8.37 -19.47
N VAL A 230 -2.12 -7.87 -18.57
CA VAL A 230 -1.40 -6.58 -18.73
C VAL A 230 -0.21 -6.73 -19.66
N ARG A 231 0.51 -7.87 -19.60
CA ARG A 231 1.74 -8.13 -20.39
C ARG A 231 1.47 -8.46 -21.85
N GLU A 232 0.35 -9.12 -22.17
CA GLU A 232 -0.01 -9.47 -23.56
C GLU A 232 -0.16 -8.24 -24.46
N ALA A 233 -0.48 -7.06 -23.91
CA ALA A 233 -0.55 -5.81 -24.67
C ALA A 233 0.85 -5.31 -25.10
N ARG A 234 1.93 -5.63 -24.38
CA ARG A 234 3.31 -5.23 -24.71
C ARG A 234 3.94 -6.05 -25.84
N ALA A 235 3.48 -7.28 -26.03
CA ALA A 235 4.03 -8.20 -27.05
C ALA A 235 3.41 -7.96 -28.46
N ARG A 236 2.37 -7.12 -28.55
CA ARG A 236 1.66 -6.83 -29.81
C ARG A 236 1.86 -5.40 -30.33
N SER A 237 2.71 -4.60 -29.67
CA SER A 237 3.13 -3.26 -30.05
C SER A 237 4.57 -3.25 -30.54
#